data_e8c89bef9c5e255fa0c3d353efd7bbd8
#
_entry.id   e8c89bef9c5e255fa0c3d353efd7bbd8
#
_cell.length_a   1.000
_cell.length_b   1.000
_cell.length_c   1.000
_cell.angle_alpha   90.00
_cell.angle_beta   90.00
_cell.angle_gamma   90.00
#
_symmetry.space_group_name_H-M   'P 1'
#
loop_
_entity.id
_entity.type
_entity.pdbx_description
1 polymer ?
#
loop_
_entity_poly.entity_id
_entity_poly.type
_entity_poly.pdbx_seq_one_letter_code
_entity_poly.pdbx_strand_id
1 'polypeptide(L)'
;MALGVALFVVGALLSNATEPGAVREFFADNGLVLLTAGIVLAAVVGVGLFFVGNKELAKAWLDQYGLLALFLILILEGAMLLYFAPSESLVPLGVTLLAESSTDYATIAAVIAVAVVGATIGQYALFLLAKRGGREYLLEKRWFRIDESQLDRFDGWFQKWGRVVVPVSNALLFTRGMLTVPAGFAEMNDAEFVVLSALGTLVFQTWLAAAALYALELGFLGFL
;
A
#
# COMPACT_ATOMS: atom_id res chain seq x y z
N MET A 1 -3.27 -11.80 -8.89
CA MET A 1 -3.79 -11.72 -7.51
C MET A 1 -5.19 -11.11 -7.44
N ALA A 2 -5.46 -9.95 -8.07
CA ALA A 2 -6.80 -9.34 -8.09
C ALA A 2 -7.89 -10.26 -8.66
N LEU A 3 -7.61 -10.99 -9.74
CA LEU A 3 -8.54 -11.96 -10.33
C LEU A 3 -8.85 -13.13 -9.39
N GLY A 4 -7.87 -13.59 -8.60
CA GLY A 4 -8.05 -14.67 -7.62
C GLY A 4 -8.94 -14.24 -6.45
N VAL A 5 -8.81 -12.97 -6.00
CA VAL A 5 -9.65 -12.41 -4.94
C VAL A 5 -11.07 -12.16 -5.45
N ALA A 6 -11.21 -11.65 -6.67
CA ALA A 6 -12.54 -11.48 -7.31
C ALA A 6 -13.24 -12.84 -7.48
N LEU A 7 -12.53 -13.86 -7.94
CA LEU A 7 -13.06 -15.23 -8.09
C LEU A 7 -13.38 -15.85 -6.71
N PHE A 8 -12.57 -15.60 -5.69
CA PHE A 8 -12.85 -16.06 -4.32
C PHE A 8 -14.08 -15.37 -3.74
N VAL A 9 -14.21 -14.04 -3.91
CA VAL A 9 -15.40 -13.28 -3.47
C VAL A 9 -16.65 -13.73 -4.21
N VAL A 10 -16.57 -13.91 -5.53
CA VAL A 10 -17.68 -14.44 -6.34
C VAL A 10 -18.00 -15.89 -5.95
N GLY A 11 -17.01 -16.73 -5.74
CA GLY A 11 -17.17 -18.11 -5.28
C GLY A 11 -17.80 -18.18 -3.88
N ALA A 12 -17.38 -17.33 -2.96
CA ALA A 12 -17.96 -17.24 -1.61
C ALA A 12 -19.41 -16.69 -1.65
N LEU A 13 -19.70 -15.73 -2.51
CA LEU A 13 -21.07 -15.23 -2.73
C LEU A 13 -21.96 -16.30 -3.35
N LEU A 14 -21.46 -17.09 -4.29
CA LEU A 14 -22.22 -18.16 -4.94
C LEU A 14 -22.40 -19.37 -4.03
N SER A 15 -21.43 -19.72 -3.18
CA SER A 15 -21.53 -20.86 -2.25
C SER A 15 -22.45 -20.58 -1.06
N ASN A 16 -22.56 -19.32 -0.62
CA ASN A 16 -23.41 -18.91 0.51
C ASN A 16 -24.79 -18.37 0.08
N ALA A 17 -25.05 -18.27 -1.23
CA ALA A 17 -26.34 -17.74 -1.75
C ALA A 17 -27.57 -18.62 -1.44
N THR A 18 -27.37 -19.76 -0.84
CA THR A 18 -28.47 -20.66 -0.45
C THR A 18 -29.15 -20.30 0.88
N GLU A 19 -28.52 -19.46 1.70
CA GLU A 19 -29.09 -19.00 2.98
C GLU A 19 -29.55 -17.52 2.86
N PRO A 20 -30.84 -17.22 3.04
CA PRO A 20 -31.39 -15.86 2.84
C PRO A 20 -30.80 -14.76 3.74
N GLY A 21 -30.04 -15.10 4.77
CA GLY A 21 -29.40 -14.17 5.71
C GLY A 21 -27.93 -13.90 5.41
N ALA A 22 -27.21 -14.85 4.80
CA ALA A 22 -25.75 -14.82 4.68
C ALA A 22 -25.24 -13.67 3.82
N VAL A 23 -25.95 -13.29 2.75
CA VAL A 23 -25.61 -12.15 1.90
C VAL A 23 -25.73 -10.84 2.68
N ARG A 24 -26.77 -10.70 3.49
CA ARG A 24 -27.01 -9.49 4.30
C ARG A 24 -25.95 -9.34 5.41
N GLU A 25 -25.59 -10.44 6.07
CA GLU A 25 -24.52 -10.46 7.07
C GLU A 25 -23.16 -10.16 6.44
N PHE A 26 -22.86 -10.74 5.26
CA PHE A 26 -21.64 -10.42 4.52
C PHE A 26 -21.52 -8.93 4.18
N PHE A 27 -22.61 -8.31 3.70
CA PHE A 27 -22.62 -6.86 3.43
C PHE A 27 -22.60 -6.00 4.70
N ALA A 28 -23.23 -6.45 5.79
CA ALA A 28 -23.17 -5.76 7.07
C ALA A 28 -21.75 -5.80 7.66
N ASP A 29 -21.08 -6.93 7.58
CA ASP A 29 -19.74 -7.14 8.12
C ASP A 29 -18.64 -6.51 7.25
N ASN A 30 -18.82 -6.45 5.93
CA ASN A 30 -17.83 -5.97 4.98
C ASN A 30 -18.26 -4.70 4.22
N GLY A 31 -19.40 -4.12 4.56
CA GLY A 31 -20.02 -3.02 3.81
C GLY A 31 -19.09 -1.83 3.58
N LEU A 32 -18.32 -1.43 4.61
CA LEU A 32 -17.38 -0.33 4.49
C LEU A 32 -16.21 -0.68 3.55
N VAL A 33 -15.69 -1.91 3.62
CA VAL A 33 -14.60 -2.38 2.76
C VAL A 33 -15.08 -2.47 1.31
N LEU A 34 -16.28 -3.01 1.09
CA LEU A 34 -16.88 -3.10 -0.24
C LEU A 34 -17.21 -1.73 -0.82
N LEU A 35 -17.72 -0.80 0.00
CA LEU A 35 -17.97 0.58 -0.40
C LEU A 35 -16.67 1.27 -0.78
N THR A 36 -15.63 1.15 0.03
CA THR A 36 -14.32 1.75 -0.22
C THR A 36 -13.68 1.17 -1.47
N ALA A 37 -13.71 -0.16 -1.63
CA ALA A 37 -13.21 -0.84 -2.81
C ALA A 37 -14.01 -0.43 -4.07
N GLY A 38 -15.33 -0.29 -3.97
CA GLY A 38 -16.20 0.19 -5.04
C GLY A 38 -15.89 1.62 -5.45
N ILE A 39 -15.70 2.52 -4.49
CA ILE A 39 -15.32 3.92 -4.74
C ILE A 39 -13.93 3.99 -5.40
N VAL A 40 -12.95 3.24 -4.89
CA VAL A 40 -11.61 3.20 -5.47
C VAL A 40 -11.64 2.63 -6.89
N LEU A 41 -12.38 1.55 -7.12
CA LEU A 41 -12.53 0.96 -8.45
C LEU A 41 -13.23 1.93 -9.40
N ALA A 42 -14.32 2.58 -8.97
CA ALA A 42 -15.03 3.57 -9.77
C ALA A 42 -14.14 4.79 -10.08
N ALA A 43 -13.33 5.24 -9.11
CA ALA A 43 -12.37 6.31 -9.31
C ALA A 43 -11.28 5.90 -10.32
N VAL A 44 -10.70 4.70 -10.20
CA VAL A 44 -9.67 4.19 -11.12
C VAL A 44 -10.23 4.03 -12.53
N VAL A 45 -11.44 3.44 -12.66
CA VAL A 45 -12.11 3.28 -13.96
C VAL A 45 -12.53 4.64 -14.54
N GLY A 46 -13.11 5.52 -13.73
CA GLY A 46 -13.53 6.87 -14.16
C GLY A 46 -12.36 7.73 -14.60
N VAL A 47 -11.28 7.72 -13.81
CA VAL A 47 -10.00 8.38 -14.14
C VAL A 47 -9.41 7.76 -15.41
N GLY A 48 -9.36 6.43 -15.52
CA GLY A 48 -8.88 5.74 -16.72
C GLY A 48 -9.67 6.09 -17.96
N LEU A 49 -11.01 6.07 -17.92
CA LEU A 49 -11.88 6.43 -19.04
C LEU A 49 -11.76 7.90 -19.42
N PHE A 50 -11.63 8.78 -18.42
CA PHE A 50 -11.42 10.23 -18.62
C PHE A 50 -10.08 10.49 -19.33
N PHE A 51 -9.03 9.76 -18.96
CA PHE A 51 -7.69 9.89 -19.54
C PHE A 51 -7.56 9.29 -20.93
N VAL A 52 -8.28 8.23 -21.24
CA VAL A 52 -8.32 7.67 -22.61
C VAL A 52 -8.94 8.66 -23.60
N GLY A 53 -9.88 9.49 -23.16
CA GLY A 53 -10.56 10.48 -24.01
C GLY A 53 -9.81 11.80 -24.20
N ASN A 54 -8.87 12.18 -23.32
CA ASN A 54 -8.29 13.51 -23.34
C ASN A 54 -6.84 13.53 -22.78
N LYS A 55 -5.89 13.06 -23.59
CA LYS A 55 -4.48 12.87 -23.20
C LYS A 55 -3.80 14.15 -22.72
N GLU A 56 -4.13 15.32 -23.29
CA GLU A 56 -3.52 16.59 -22.89
C GLU A 56 -4.00 17.06 -21.51
N LEU A 57 -5.30 16.91 -21.26
CA LEU A 57 -5.88 17.23 -19.97
C LEU A 57 -5.36 16.26 -18.88
N ALA A 58 -5.18 14.99 -19.25
CA ALA A 58 -4.56 13.97 -18.43
C ALA A 58 -3.16 14.35 -18.01
N LYS A 59 -2.35 14.77 -18.98
CA LYS A 59 -0.97 15.21 -18.72
C LYS A 59 -0.95 16.45 -17.83
N ALA A 60 -1.74 17.47 -18.12
CA ALA A 60 -1.82 18.67 -17.29
C ALA A 60 -2.25 18.37 -15.84
N TRP A 61 -3.19 17.45 -15.65
CA TRP A 61 -3.62 16.99 -14.33
C TRP A 61 -2.52 16.23 -13.59
N LEU A 62 -1.82 15.35 -14.30
CA LEU A 62 -0.74 14.56 -13.76
C LEU A 62 0.45 15.46 -13.36
N ASP A 63 0.81 16.42 -14.20
CA ASP A 63 1.87 17.39 -13.93
C ASP A 63 1.55 18.25 -12.70
N GLN A 64 0.27 18.61 -12.51
CA GLN A 64 -0.15 19.46 -11.40
C GLN A 64 -0.41 18.69 -10.09
N TYR A 65 -1.00 17.51 -10.16
CA TYR A 65 -1.49 16.77 -8.98
C TYR A 65 -0.88 15.38 -8.80
N GLY A 66 -0.06 14.91 -9.73
CA GLY A 66 0.47 13.54 -9.72
C GLY A 66 1.24 13.20 -8.45
N LEU A 67 2.10 14.10 -7.99
CA LEU A 67 2.84 13.91 -6.73
C LEU A 67 1.92 13.93 -5.50
N LEU A 68 0.90 14.80 -5.49
CA LEU A 68 -0.07 14.84 -4.39
C LEU A 68 -0.94 13.59 -4.36
N ALA A 69 -1.40 13.13 -5.52
CA ALA A 69 -2.16 11.89 -5.63
C ALA A 69 -1.34 10.69 -5.15
N LEU A 70 -0.08 10.58 -5.61
CA LEU A 70 0.86 9.56 -5.18
C LEU A 70 1.08 9.60 -3.66
N PHE A 71 1.26 10.78 -3.09
CA PHE A 71 1.41 10.98 -1.65
C PHE A 71 0.22 10.42 -0.86
N LEU A 72 -1.00 10.84 -1.24
CA LEU A 72 -2.22 10.40 -0.55
C LEU A 72 -2.44 8.89 -0.68
N ILE A 73 -2.22 8.33 -1.86
CA ILE A 73 -2.32 6.88 -2.10
C ILE A 73 -1.33 6.13 -1.21
N LEU A 74 -0.09 6.61 -1.11
CA LEU A 74 0.94 5.95 -0.31
C LEU A 74 0.74 6.10 1.20
N ILE A 75 0.06 7.15 1.67
CA ILE A 75 -0.42 7.21 3.06
C ILE A 75 -1.41 6.08 3.33
N LEU A 76 -2.41 5.91 2.47
CA LEU A 76 -3.43 4.87 2.62
C LEU A 76 -2.83 3.46 2.50
N GLU A 77 -1.86 3.28 1.60
CA GLU A 77 -1.12 2.03 1.44
C GLU A 77 -0.29 1.71 2.69
N GLY A 78 0.48 2.68 3.19
CA GLY A 78 1.29 2.52 4.41
C GLY A 78 0.45 2.22 5.65
N ALA A 79 -0.78 2.75 5.71
CA ALA A 79 -1.77 2.42 6.74
C ALA A 79 -2.47 1.07 6.53
N MET A 80 -2.08 0.29 5.51
CA MET A 80 -2.72 -0.98 5.10
C MET A 80 -4.22 -0.85 4.75
N LEU A 81 -4.69 0.34 4.40
CA LEU A 81 -6.07 0.58 4.00
C LEU A 81 -6.32 0.27 2.52
N LEU A 82 -5.28 0.32 1.67
CA LEU A 82 -5.33 -0.05 0.26
C LEU A 82 -4.82 -1.48 0.04
N TYR A 83 -5.67 -2.46 0.30
CA TYR A 83 -5.28 -3.87 0.21
C TYR A 83 -5.22 -4.42 -1.23
N PHE A 84 -5.76 -3.70 -2.20
CA PHE A 84 -5.96 -4.17 -3.58
C PHE A 84 -5.06 -3.51 -4.62
N ALA A 85 -4.35 -2.45 -4.26
CA ALA A 85 -3.41 -1.83 -5.18
C ALA A 85 -2.07 -2.57 -5.14
N PRO A 86 -1.51 -2.96 -6.29
CA PRO A 86 -0.13 -3.40 -6.34
C PRO A 86 0.76 -2.20 -6.02
N SER A 87 1.02 -2.00 -4.73
CA SER A 87 1.79 -0.86 -4.21
C SER A 87 3.18 -0.75 -4.84
N GLU A 88 3.69 -1.87 -5.30
CA GLU A 88 4.97 -2.00 -5.99
C GLU A 88 4.96 -1.30 -7.37
N SER A 89 3.79 -1.07 -7.97
CA SER A 89 3.68 -0.37 -9.24
C SER A 89 3.56 1.16 -9.10
N LEU A 90 3.25 1.67 -7.91
CA LEU A 90 2.97 3.09 -7.71
C LEU A 90 4.18 4.00 -7.98
N VAL A 91 5.36 3.65 -7.44
CA VAL A 91 6.59 4.41 -7.68
C VAL A 91 7.11 4.21 -9.10
N PRO A 92 7.18 3.00 -9.66
CA PRO A 92 7.42 2.79 -11.08
C PRO A 92 6.54 3.65 -11.99
N LEU A 93 5.21 3.64 -11.77
CA LEU A 93 4.29 4.48 -12.54
C LEU A 93 4.54 5.98 -12.31
N GLY A 94 4.78 6.40 -11.07
CA GLY A 94 5.12 7.79 -10.76
C GLY A 94 6.35 8.26 -11.51
N VAL A 95 7.41 7.46 -11.54
CA VAL A 95 8.64 7.76 -12.29
C VAL A 95 8.37 7.81 -13.80
N THR A 96 7.69 6.80 -14.36
CA THR A 96 7.45 6.72 -15.80
C THR A 96 6.51 7.80 -16.34
N LEU A 97 5.57 8.27 -15.52
CA LEU A 97 4.57 9.25 -15.93
C LEU A 97 4.98 10.70 -15.65
N LEU A 98 5.79 10.95 -14.62
CA LEU A 98 6.15 12.30 -14.18
C LEU A 98 7.54 12.72 -14.62
N ALA A 99 8.51 11.78 -14.74
CA ALA A 99 9.85 12.15 -15.19
C ALA A 99 9.90 12.29 -16.72
N GLU A 100 10.52 13.37 -17.20
CA GLU A 100 10.67 13.62 -18.64
C GLU A 100 11.67 12.66 -19.30
N SER A 101 12.63 12.16 -18.52
CA SER A 101 13.69 11.25 -18.99
C SER A 101 14.28 10.45 -17.82
N SER A 102 15.05 9.40 -18.14
CA SER A 102 15.82 8.64 -17.13
C SER A 102 16.89 9.48 -16.40
N THR A 103 17.21 10.65 -16.90
CA THR A 103 18.16 11.60 -16.31
C THR A 103 17.49 12.76 -15.55
N ASP A 104 16.17 12.79 -15.47
CA ASP A 104 15.43 13.75 -14.65
C ASP A 104 15.47 13.36 -13.17
N TYR A 105 16.69 13.47 -12.61
CA TYR A 105 16.94 13.09 -11.22
C TYR A 105 16.12 13.91 -10.21
N ALA A 106 15.71 15.13 -10.56
CA ALA A 106 14.93 15.99 -9.67
C ALA A 106 13.53 15.42 -9.47
N THR A 107 12.83 15.09 -10.55
CA THR A 107 11.49 14.49 -10.50
C THR A 107 11.54 13.08 -9.91
N ILE A 108 12.53 12.27 -10.28
CA ILE A 108 12.72 10.93 -9.73
C ILE A 108 12.91 10.99 -8.20
N ALA A 109 13.78 11.90 -7.73
CA ALA A 109 14.00 12.09 -6.30
C ALA A 109 12.75 12.62 -5.59
N ALA A 110 11.97 13.50 -6.21
CA ALA A 110 10.70 13.99 -5.67
C ALA A 110 9.67 12.86 -5.53
N VAL A 111 9.53 11.99 -6.54
CA VAL A 111 8.66 10.80 -6.49
C VAL A 111 9.06 9.88 -5.35
N ILE A 112 10.35 9.56 -5.22
CA ILE A 112 10.87 8.72 -4.13
C ILE A 112 10.63 9.39 -2.77
N ALA A 113 10.94 10.68 -2.61
CA ALA A 113 10.74 11.40 -1.35
C ALA A 113 9.28 11.42 -0.92
N VAL A 114 8.37 11.74 -1.84
CA VAL A 114 6.92 11.74 -1.60
C VAL A 114 6.45 10.34 -1.22
N ALA A 115 6.96 9.31 -1.88
CA ALA A 115 6.62 7.92 -1.59
C ALA A 115 7.10 7.49 -0.19
N VAL A 116 8.33 7.85 0.19
CA VAL A 116 8.88 7.55 1.51
C VAL A 116 8.08 8.24 2.61
N VAL A 117 7.83 9.55 2.45
CA VAL A 117 7.10 10.32 3.46
C VAL A 117 5.66 9.84 3.58
N GLY A 118 4.96 9.64 2.47
CA GLY A 118 3.57 9.16 2.47
C GLY A 118 3.44 7.79 3.12
N ALA A 119 4.21 6.81 2.68
CA ALA A 119 4.18 5.47 3.26
C ALA A 119 4.56 5.46 4.75
N THR A 120 5.57 6.25 5.14
CA THR A 120 5.99 6.35 6.56
C THR A 120 4.89 6.96 7.43
N ILE A 121 4.18 7.99 6.95
CA ILE A 121 3.03 8.57 7.67
C ILE A 121 1.93 7.52 7.86
N GLY A 122 1.59 6.77 6.81
CA GLY A 122 0.61 5.69 6.89
C GLY A 122 1.02 4.59 7.87
N GLN A 123 2.27 4.12 7.78
CA GLN A 123 2.82 3.13 8.71
C GLN A 123 2.85 3.65 10.15
N TYR A 124 3.19 4.91 10.36
CA TYR A 124 3.18 5.51 11.69
C TYR A 124 1.76 5.59 12.28
N ALA A 125 0.77 5.94 11.47
CA ALA A 125 -0.63 5.91 11.92
C ALA A 125 -1.06 4.51 12.38
N LEU A 126 -0.71 3.47 11.61
CA LEU A 126 -0.97 2.07 11.97
C LEU A 126 -0.18 1.64 13.21
N PHE A 127 1.08 2.03 13.33
CA PHE A 127 1.92 1.81 14.51
C PHE A 127 1.29 2.42 15.77
N LEU A 128 0.84 3.68 15.71
CA LEU A 128 0.17 4.34 16.82
C LEU A 128 -1.14 3.65 17.23
N LEU A 129 -1.88 3.18 16.22
CA LEU A 129 -3.11 2.44 16.45
C LEU A 129 -2.83 1.12 17.18
N ALA A 130 -1.81 0.39 16.76
CA ALA A 130 -1.36 -0.83 17.44
C ALA A 130 -0.86 -0.55 18.86
N LYS A 131 -0.03 0.47 19.03
CA LYS A 131 0.56 0.87 20.32
C LYS A 131 -0.50 1.29 21.34
N ARG A 132 -1.55 2.01 20.91
CA ARG A 132 -2.61 2.53 21.77
C ARG A 132 -3.79 1.58 21.93
N GLY A 133 -4.14 0.86 20.86
CA GLY A 133 -5.29 -0.03 20.82
C GLY A 133 -5.04 -1.38 21.47
N GLY A 134 -3.79 -1.82 21.51
CA GLY A 134 -3.41 -3.14 21.97
C GLY A 134 -3.79 -4.27 21.00
N ARG A 135 -3.36 -5.49 21.37
CA ARG A 135 -3.55 -6.70 20.55
C ARG A 135 -5.04 -7.05 20.39
N GLU A 136 -5.81 -6.97 21.46
CA GLU A 136 -7.24 -7.31 21.45
C GLU A 136 -8.03 -6.43 20.49
N TYR A 137 -7.79 -5.11 20.51
CA TYR A 137 -8.48 -4.17 19.63
C TYR A 137 -8.26 -4.47 18.14
N LEU A 138 -7.05 -4.88 17.76
CA LEU A 138 -6.74 -5.19 16.36
C LEU A 138 -7.31 -6.54 15.92
N LEU A 139 -7.33 -7.53 16.80
CA LEU A 139 -7.92 -8.84 16.52
C LEU A 139 -9.45 -8.78 16.42
N GLU A 140 -10.11 -7.92 17.21
CA GLU A 140 -11.55 -7.69 17.11
C GLU A 140 -11.98 -7.00 15.81
N LYS A 141 -11.09 -6.19 15.21
CA LYS A 141 -11.40 -5.43 13.98
C LYS A 141 -11.05 -6.24 12.74
N ARG A 142 -12.03 -6.90 12.15
CA ARG A 142 -11.91 -7.68 10.90
C ARG A 142 -11.30 -6.94 9.71
N TRP A 143 -11.16 -5.63 9.77
CA TRP A 143 -10.56 -4.82 8.69
C TRP A 143 -9.07 -5.11 8.54
N PHE A 144 -8.37 -5.33 9.65
CA PHE A 144 -6.93 -5.53 9.61
C PHE A 144 -6.54 -6.91 9.10
N ARG A 145 -7.50 -7.88 9.02
CA ARG A 145 -7.27 -9.25 8.56
C ARG A 145 -5.96 -9.85 9.10
N ILE A 146 -5.61 -9.45 10.32
CA ILE A 146 -4.44 -9.94 11.03
C ILE A 146 -4.89 -11.16 11.83
N ASP A 147 -4.25 -12.28 11.55
CA ASP A 147 -4.46 -13.52 12.30
C ASP A 147 -3.50 -13.58 13.48
N GLU A 148 -3.95 -14.16 14.60
CA GLU A 148 -3.17 -14.33 15.82
C GLU A 148 -1.85 -15.09 15.56
N SER A 149 -1.89 -16.11 14.70
CA SER A 149 -0.72 -16.87 14.31
C SER A 149 0.33 -16.04 13.56
N GLN A 150 -0.10 -15.04 12.80
CA GLN A 150 0.78 -14.09 12.12
C GLN A 150 1.43 -13.13 13.12
N LEU A 151 0.66 -12.64 14.07
CA LEU A 151 1.17 -11.78 15.14
C LEU A 151 2.25 -12.49 15.96
N ASP A 152 1.98 -13.73 16.39
CA ASP A 152 2.95 -14.53 17.15
C ASP A 152 4.26 -14.75 16.40
N ARG A 153 4.17 -15.00 15.08
CA ARG A 153 5.35 -15.14 14.21
C ARG A 153 6.15 -13.85 14.15
N PHE A 154 5.48 -12.70 14.02
CA PHE A 154 6.13 -11.40 13.92
C PHE A 154 6.70 -10.95 15.27
N ASP A 155 6.02 -11.24 16.37
CA ASP A 155 6.53 -11.03 17.72
C ASP A 155 7.81 -11.85 17.95
N GLY A 156 7.82 -13.10 17.50
CA GLY A 156 9.02 -13.94 17.52
C GLY A 156 10.18 -13.36 16.71
N TRP A 157 9.92 -12.77 15.55
CA TRP A 157 10.95 -12.10 14.76
C TRP A 157 11.44 -10.83 15.45
N PHE A 158 10.53 -10.03 16.02
CA PHE A 158 10.88 -8.81 16.74
C PHE A 158 11.72 -9.11 17.99
N GLN A 159 11.37 -10.15 18.75
CA GLN A 159 12.16 -10.61 19.91
C GLN A 159 13.54 -11.10 19.50
N LYS A 160 13.66 -11.81 18.37
CA LYS A 160 14.92 -12.39 17.89
C LYS A 160 15.87 -11.36 17.29
N TRP A 161 15.34 -10.42 16.49
CA TRP A 161 16.13 -9.49 15.68
C TRP A 161 16.09 -8.05 16.21
N GLY A 162 15.21 -7.78 17.17
CA GLY A 162 15.02 -6.45 17.76
C GLY A 162 14.58 -5.41 16.73
N ARG A 163 14.99 -4.18 16.96
CA ARG A 163 14.56 -3.03 16.16
C ARG A 163 15.02 -3.03 14.71
N VAL A 164 16.10 -3.76 14.39
CA VAL A 164 16.66 -3.86 13.03
C VAL A 164 15.68 -4.54 12.07
N VAL A 165 14.76 -5.33 12.58
CA VAL A 165 13.76 -6.01 11.76
C VAL A 165 12.81 -5.04 11.05
N VAL A 166 12.55 -3.85 11.61
CA VAL A 166 11.68 -2.83 11.02
C VAL A 166 12.21 -2.33 9.66
N PRO A 167 13.43 -1.78 9.57
CA PRO A 167 13.94 -1.33 8.27
C PRO A 167 14.17 -2.48 7.30
N VAL A 168 14.59 -3.66 7.78
CA VAL A 168 14.79 -4.83 6.91
C VAL A 168 13.47 -5.28 6.31
N SER A 169 12.38 -5.38 7.10
CA SER A 169 11.08 -5.77 6.58
C SER A 169 10.53 -4.76 5.56
N ASN A 170 10.73 -3.46 5.82
CA ASN A 170 10.26 -2.40 4.93
C ASN A 170 11.09 -2.30 3.63
N ALA A 171 12.32 -2.81 3.63
CA ALA A 171 13.16 -2.89 2.43
C ALA A 171 12.82 -4.08 1.53
N LEU A 172 12.06 -5.06 2.02
CA LEU A 172 11.74 -6.30 1.31
C LEU A 172 10.30 -6.28 0.78
N LEU A 173 10.12 -6.81 -0.44
CA LEU A 173 8.86 -6.83 -1.16
C LEU A 173 7.72 -7.53 -0.40
N PHE A 174 8.00 -8.71 0.17
CA PHE A 174 6.95 -9.57 0.74
C PHE A 174 6.65 -9.29 2.22
N THR A 175 7.52 -8.59 2.92
CA THR A 175 7.40 -8.33 4.36
C THR A 175 7.18 -6.86 4.69
N ARG A 176 7.08 -6.02 3.64
CA ARG A 176 6.89 -4.58 3.79
C ARG A 176 5.65 -4.26 4.63
N GLY A 177 5.84 -3.43 5.65
CA GLY A 177 4.78 -3.01 6.57
C GLY A 177 4.30 -4.06 7.58
N MET A 178 4.63 -5.35 7.40
CA MET A 178 4.14 -6.43 8.26
C MET A 178 4.57 -6.28 9.72
N LEU A 179 5.73 -5.65 9.97
CA LEU A 179 6.26 -5.45 11.31
C LEU A 179 5.86 -4.13 11.97
N THR A 180 5.04 -3.32 11.30
CA THR A 180 4.48 -2.09 11.84
C THR A 180 3.65 -2.35 13.10
N VAL A 181 2.75 -3.32 13.03
CA VAL A 181 1.86 -3.70 14.13
C VAL A 181 2.62 -4.31 15.31
N PRO A 182 3.50 -5.32 15.11
CA PRO A 182 4.34 -5.85 16.18
C PRO A 182 5.25 -4.80 16.84
N ALA A 183 5.80 -3.86 16.07
CA ALA A 183 6.57 -2.76 16.63
C ALA A 183 5.74 -1.85 17.56
N GLY A 184 4.45 -1.65 17.23
CA GLY A 184 3.49 -0.96 18.07
C GLY A 184 3.22 -1.69 19.38
N PHE A 185 2.98 -3.01 19.32
CA PHE A 185 2.77 -3.84 20.51
C PHE A 185 4.01 -3.92 21.41
N ALA A 186 5.20 -3.92 20.81
CA ALA A 186 6.46 -3.88 21.55
C ALA A 186 6.76 -2.49 22.14
N GLU A 187 5.81 -1.54 22.04
CA GLU A 187 5.94 -0.17 22.58
C GLU A 187 7.22 0.54 22.13
N MET A 188 7.67 0.27 20.90
CA MET A 188 8.85 0.90 20.35
C MET A 188 8.75 2.43 20.44
N ASN A 189 9.89 3.12 20.56
CA ASN A 189 9.92 4.58 20.57
C ASN A 189 9.44 5.14 19.22
N ASP A 190 8.57 6.16 19.25
CA ASP A 190 7.90 6.73 18.07
C ASP A 190 8.90 7.28 17.04
N ALA A 191 9.88 8.07 17.50
CA ALA A 191 10.89 8.65 16.62
C ALA A 191 11.79 7.56 15.99
N GLU A 192 12.15 6.55 16.78
CA GLU A 192 12.94 5.42 16.31
C GLU A 192 12.18 4.61 15.24
N PHE A 193 10.88 4.33 15.49
CA PHE A 193 10.04 3.66 14.50
C PHE A 193 9.98 4.45 13.19
N VAL A 194 9.70 5.76 13.25
CA VAL A 194 9.60 6.63 12.07
C VAL A 194 10.91 6.62 11.26
N VAL A 195 12.06 6.78 11.93
CA VAL A 195 13.36 6.81 11.25
C VAL A 195 13.67 5.46 10.60
N LEU A 196 13.52 4.36 11.33
CA LEU A 196 13.82 3.02 10.81
C LEU A 196 12.85 2.60 9.71
N SER A 197 11.57 2.95 9.85
CA SER A 197 10.56 2.71 8.81
C SER A 197 10.87 3.51 7.55
N ALA A 198 11.21 4.81 7.69
CA ALA A 198 11.57 5.66 6.55
C ALA A 198 12.83 5.15 5.83
N LEU A 199 13.86 4.70 6.56
CA LEU A 199 15.08 4.15 5.97
C LEU A 199 14.79 2.87 5.16
N GLY A 200 14.02 1.93 5.71
CA GLY A 200 13.65 0.72 4.98
C GLY A 200 12.80 1.03 3.75
N THR A 201 11.84 1.94 3.89
CA THR A 201 11.00 2.40 2.79
C THR A 201 11.81 3.12 1.71
N LEU A 202 12.80 3.94 2.09
CA LEU A 202 13.70 4.61 1.15
C LEU A 202 14.48 3.59 0.29
N VAL A 203 15.07 2.57 0.92
CA VAL A 203 15.75 1.50 0.19
C VAL A 203 14.79 0.81 -0.78
N PHE A 204 13.58 0.48 -0.33
CA PHE A 204 12.58 -0.17 -1.16
C PHE A 204 12.17 0.68 -2.36
N GLN A 205 11.81 1.93 -2.15
CA GLN A 205 11.33 2.82 -3.22
C GLN A 205 12.44 3.17 -4.20
N THR A 206 13.69 3.27 -3.73
CA THR A 206 14.84 3.54 -4.60
C THR A 206 15.12 2.39 -5.55
N TRP A 207 15.09 1.15 -5.08
CA TRP A 207 15.31 0.02 -5.98
C TRP A 207 14.13 -0.22 -6.92
N LEU A 208 12.89 0.08 -6.50
CA LEU A 208 11.73 0.04 -7.40
C LEU A 208 11.84 1.08 -8.53
N ALA A 209 12.23 2.31 -8.18
CA ALA A 209 12.47 3.36 -9.17
C ALA A 209 13.60 2.96 -10.14
N ALA A 210 14.70 2.42 -9.62
CA ALA A 210 15.82 1.93 -10.43
C ALA A 210 15.39 0.78 -11.36
N ALA A 211 14.59 -0.16 -10.86
CA ALA A 211 14.06 -1.26 -11.67
C ALA A 211 13.15 -0.76 -12.80
N ALA A 212 12.32 0.27 -12.52
CA ALA A 212 11.46 0.89 -13.54
C ALA A 212 12.28 1.58 -14.64
N LEU A 213 13.30 2.36 -14.26
CA LEU A 213 14.19 3.02 -15.21
C LEU A 213 14.93 2.00 -16.09
N TYR A 214 15.43 0.94 -15.48
CA TYR A 214 16.10 -0.14 -16.21
C TYR A 214 15.15 -0.86 -17.18
N ALA A 215 13.90 -1.11 -16.77
CA ALA A 215 12.88 -1.72 -17.62
C ALA A 215 12.51 -0.80 -18.81
N LEU A 216 12.50 0.53 -18.62
CA LEU A 216 12.32 1.50 -19.70
C LEU A 216 13.47 1.47 -20.70
N GLU A 217 14.71 1.42 -20.24
CA GLU A 217 15.90 1.34 -21.12
C GLU A 217 15.92 0.06 -21.96
N LEU A 218 15.45 -1.06 -21.39
CA LEU A 218 15.32 -2.33 -22.11
C LEU A 218 14.13 -2.38 -23.08
N GLY A 219 13.29 -1.34 -23.13
CA GLY A 219 12.11 -1.29 -24.00
C GLY A 219 10.95 -2.17 -23.55
N PHE A 220 11.02 -2.77 -22.34
CA PHE A 220 9.93 -3.59 -21.80
C PHE A 220 8.63 -2.80 -21.53
N LEU A 221 8.73 -1.47 -21.34
CA LEU A 221 7.61 -0.57 -21.09
C LEU A 221 7.30 0.34 -22.30
N GLY A 222 7.83 0.05 -23.46
CA GLY A 222 7.64 0.84 -24.69
C GLY A 222 6.21 0.85 -25.25
N PHE A 223 5.26 0.23 -24.55
CA PHE A 223 3.83 0.29 -24.86
C PHE A 223 3.04 1.27 -23.98
N LEU A 224 3.65 1.88 -22.96
CA LEU A 224 3.07 2.93 -22.13
C LEU A 224 3.37 4.30 -22.70
#